data_4062166b593cc55b00e490159e1c8616
#
_entry.id   4062166b593cc55b00e490159e1c8616
#
_cell.length_a   1.000
_cell.length_b   1.000
_cell.length_c   1.000
_cell.angle_alpha   90.00
_cell.angle_beta   90.00
_cell.angle_gamma   90.00
#
_symmetry.space_group_name_H-M   'P 1'
#
loop_
_entity.id
_entity.type
_entity.pdbx_description
1 polymer ?
#
loop_
_entity_poly.entity_id
_entity_poly.type
_entity_poly.pdbx_seq_one_letter_code
_entity_poly.pdbx_strand_id
1 'polypeptide(L)'
;MEALLDSGFHRAVVLDGAECGLDAEQSLILALWCYEAEKQPASDGAWIHPYYFASQKAYTAASSLVKSGAFPGLALRDEIRVKPIFARLPDFSQGTNTISYIRGIGSRFHVQILTYTPRLPATEHLLSENKPLHCGECRKCVEACPTNALEGGVFHRERCIRNWMMVGGEVPEEIRAKMGNRLIGCDVCQRVCPHNPPPQGEAHLAVPLADLLRQPKETALALRPLIGVNLTLPNRVLSQSCLLAGCSGDTSLIPLLMPLLHHPSPAVSTHAAWALSRLQEGISFLSEL
;
A
#
# COMPACT_ATOMS: atom_id res chain seq x y z
N MET A 1 -2.59 -11.08 -24.56
CA MET A 1 -1.36 -10.98 -23.72
C MET A 1 -0.56 -9.75 -24.12
N GLU A 2 -0.21 -9.62 -25.39
CA GLU A 2 0.54 -8.48 -25.94
C GLU A 2 -0.10 -7.13 -25.57
N ALA A 3 -1.40 -6.97 -25.76
CA ALA A 3 -2.11 -5.75 -25.38
C ALA A 3 -1.98 -5.35 -23.89
N LEU A 4 -1.81 -6.30 -22.97
CA LEU A 4 -1.53 -5.98 -21.57
C LEU A 4 -0.10 -5.44 -21.41
N LEU A 5 0.87 -6.07 -22.06
CA LEU A 5 2.26 -5.60 -22.03
C LEU A 5 2.40 -4.21 -22.65
N ASP A 6 1.75 -3.98 -23.79
CA ASP A 6 1.71 -2.68 -24.47
C ASP A 6 1.03 -1.59 -23.64
N SER A 7 0.15 -1.98 -22.71
CA SER A 7 -0.51 -1.07 -21.77
C SER A 7 0.34 -0.76 -20.53
N GLY A 8 1.58 -1.28 -20.46
CA GLY A 8 2.53 -0.99 -19.40
C GLY A 8 2.64 -2.07 -18.31
N PHE A 9 1.94 -3.20 -18.42
CA PHE A 9 2.17 -4.33 -17.52
C PHE A 9 3.50 -5.01 -17.84
N HIS A 10 4.21 -5.43 -16.79
CA HIS A 10 5.54 -6.01 -16.93
C HIS A 10 5.51 -7.54 -17.17
N ARG A 11 4.49 -8.19 -16.68
CA ARG A 11 4.25 -9.62 -16.86
C ARG A 11 2.76 -9.89 -16.78
N ALA A 12 2.30 -10.90 -17.51
CA ALA A 12 0.97 -11.44 -17.33
C ALA A 12 1.04 -12.98 -17.28
N VAL A 13 0.31 -13.58 -16.36
CA VAL A 13 0.18 -15.04 -16.18
C VAL A 13 -1.26 -15.40 -16.50
N VAL A 14 -1.43 -16.38 -17.38
CA VAL A 14 -2.74 -16.92 -17.75
C VAL A 14 -2.90 -18.30 -17.10
N LEU A 15 -3.97 -18.47 -16.35
CA LEU A 15 -4.34 -19.70 -15.69
C LEU A 15 -5.65 -20.22 -16.23
N ASP A 16 -5.82 -21.54 -16.18
CA ASP A 16 -7.10 -22.17 -16.44
C ASP A 16 -8.11 -21.76 -15.38
N GLY A 17 -9.29 -21.29 -15.79
CA GLY A 17 -10.32 -20.84 -14.86
C GLY A 17 -10.79 -21.97 -13.92
N ALA A 18 -10.92 -23.18 -14.42
CA ALA A 18 -11.33 -24.33 -13.60
C ALA A 18 -10.34 -24.64 -12.47
N GLU A 19 -9.03 -24.51 -12.71
CA GLU A 19 -8.00 -24.66 -11.66
C GLU A 19 -8.12 -23.59 -10.57
N CYS A 20 -8.70 -22.43 -10.91
CA CYS A 20 -8.89 -21.27 -10.03
C CYS A 20 -10.31 -21.19 -9.42
N GLY A 21 -11.17 -22.19 -9.66
CA GLY A 21 -12.56 -22.22 -9.18
C GLY A 21 -13.50 -21.29 -9.95
N LEU A 22 -13.16 -20.98 -11.20
CA LEU A 22 -13.99 -20.23 -12.14
C LEU A 22 -14.65 -21.20 -13.15
N ASP A 23 -15.44 -20.63 -14.09
CA ASP A 23 -15.98 -21.37 -15.22
C ASP A 23 -14.82 -21.92 -16.09
N ALA A 24 -14.99 -23.15 -16.61
CA ALA A 24 -14.00 -23.81 -17.45
C ALA A 24 -13.77 -23.10 -18.81
N GLU A 25 -14.74 -22.31 -19.27
CA GLU A 25 -14.61 -21.51 -20.48
C GLU A 25 -13.89 -20.17 -20.23
N GLN A 26 -13.48 -19.91 -19.00
CA GLN A 26 -12.76 -18.70 -18.60
C GLN A 26 -11.28 -18.96 -18.38
N SER A 27 -10.49 -17.94 -18.58
CA SER A 27 -9.12 -17.84 -18.08
C SER A 27 -9.06 -16.81 -16.96
N LEU A 28 -8.25 -17.08 -15.93
CA LEU A 28 -7.80 -16.09 -14.99
C LEU A 28 -6.50 -15.47 -15.47
N ILE A 29 -6.44 -14.16 -15.54
CA ILE A 29 -5.25 -13.41 -15.94
C ILE A 29 -4.75 -12.61 -14.74
N LEU A 30 -3.51 -12.84 -14.35
CA LEU A 30 -2.79 -12.09 -13.33
C LEU A 30 -1.81 -11.15 -14.03
N ALA A 31 -2.17 -9.88 -14.17
CA ALA A 31 -1.34 -8.87 -14.81
C ALA A 31 -0.54 -8.08 -13.77
N LEU A 32 0.79 -8.14 -13.86
CA LEU A 32 1.71 -7.60 -12.88
C LEU A 32 2.24 -6.24 -13.31
N TRP A 33 2.11 -5.26 -12.42
CA TRP A 33 2.71 -3.94 -12.54
C TRP A 33 3.80 -3.79 -11.48
N CYS A 34 5.06 -3.88 -11.90
CA CYS A 34 6.21 -3.72 -11.00
C CYS A 34 6.45 -2.22 -10.70
N TYR A 35 7.03 -1.95 -9.53
CA TYR A 35 7.46 -0.61 -9.12
C TYR A 35 8.78 -0.67 -8.36
N GLU A 36 9.51 0.41 -8.39
CA GLU A 36 10.75 0.54 -7.63
C GLU A 36 10.50 1.07 -6.22
N ALA A 37 11.37 0.73 -5.30
CA ALA A 37 11.35 1.36 -3.99
C ALA A 37 12.10 2.68 -4.06
N GLU A 38 11.50 3.66 -3.41
CA GLU A 38 12.04 5.00 -3.26
C GLU A 38 12.69 5.18 -1.90
N LYS A 39 13.67 6.04 -1.81
CA LYS A 39 14.09 6.59 -0.53
C LYS A 39 12.94 7.41 0.03
N GLN A 40 12.72 7.32 1.33
CA GLN A 40 11.74 8.20 1.97
C GLN A 40 12.24 9.65 1.90
N PRO A 41 11.34 10.64 1.68
CA PRO A 41 11.74 12.04 1.70
C PRO A 41 12.28 12.43 3.08
N ALA A 42 12.99 13.55 3.14
CA ALA A 42 13.35 14.19 4.38
C ALA A 42 12.10 14.50 5.24
N SER A 43 12.28 14.83 6.50
CA SER A 43 11.25 14.86 7.54
C SER A 43 10.05 15.80 7.30
N ASP A 44 10.14 16.74 6.38
CA ASP A 44 9.14 17.80 6.10
C ASP A 44 8.07 17.41 5.07
N GLY A 45 8.26 16.30 4.35
CA GLY A 45 7.34 15.83 3.32
C GLY A 45 6.55 14.58 3.72
N ALA A 46 5.24 14.61 3.52
CA ALA A 46 4.39 13.44 3.67
C ALA A 46 4.60 12.46 2.53
N TRP A 47 4.97 11.22 2.88
CA TRP A 47 5.33 10.18 1.91
C TRP A 47 4.16 9.25 1.60
N ILE A 48 4.04 8.89 0.32
CA ILE A 48 3.10 7.90 -0.17
C ILE A 48 3.89 6.73 -0.76
N HIS A 49 3.57 5.53 -0.31
CA HIS A 49 4.24 4.31 -0.78
C HIS A 49 4.03 4.10 -2.29
N PRO A 50 5.08 3.83 -3.10
CA PRO A 50 5.02 3.66 -4.57
C PRO A 50 4.00 2.63 -5.06
N TYR A 51 3.68 1.62 -4.25
CA TYR A 51 2.63 0.64 -4.56
C TYR A 51 1.31 1.29 -4.97
N TYR A 52 0.90 2.41 -4.34
CA TYR A 52 -0.40 3.01 -4.61
C TYR A 52 -0.45 3.72 -5.95
N PHE A 53 0.67 4.30 -6.38
CA PHE A 53 0.80 4.83 -7.74
C PHE A 53 0.76 3.69 -8.77
N ALA A 54 1.49 2.62 -8.54
CA ALA A 54 1.50 1.44 -9.40
C ALA A 54 0.11 0.79 -9.48
N SER A 55 -0.58 0.65 -8.35
CA SER A 55 -1.95 0.11 -8.29
C SER A 55 -2.92 0.94 -9.11
N GLN A 56 -2.88 2.28 -9.01
CA GLN A 56 -3.74 3.17 -9.77
C GLN A 56 -3.44 3.13 -11.27
N LYS A 57 -2.16 3.11 -11.65
CA LYS A 57 -1.75 2.97 -13.06
C LYS A 57 -2.25 1.64 -13.64
N ALA A 58 -2.03 0.54 -12.93
CA ALA A 58 -2.49 -0.78 -13.36
C ALA A 58 -4.02 -0.86 -13.52
N TYR A 59 -4.76 -0.33 -12.54
CA TYR A 59 -6.22 -0.26 -12.61
C TYR A 59 -6.70 0.58 -13.80
N THR A 60 -6.09 1.74 -14.04
CA THR A 60 -6.45 2.63 -15.15
C THR A 60 -6.17 1.95 -16.49
N ALA A 61 -5.01 1.32 -16.67
CA ALA A 61 -4.64 0.61 -17.89
C ALA A 61 -5.61 -0.55 -18.17
N ALA A 62 -5.86 -1.42 -17.19
CA ALA A 62 -6.77 -2.55 -17.32
C ALA A 62 -8.22 -2.10 -17.57
N SER A 63 -8.68 -1.07 -16.86
CA SER A 63 -10.03 -0.51 -17.05
C SER A 63 -10.21 0.08 -18.44
N SER A 64 -9.17 0.72 -18.99
CA SER A 64 -9.18 1.24 -20.37
C SER A 64 -9.27 0.11 -21.40
N LEU A 65 -8.52 -0.98 -21.21
CA LEU A 65 -8.62 -2.16 -22.09
C LEU A 65 -10.01 -2.79 -22.06
N VAL A 66 -10.60 -2.96 -20.89
CA VAL A 66 -11.96 -3.50 -20.76
C VAL A 66 -12.98 -2.57 -21.45
N LYS A 67 -12.90 -1.27 -21.21
CA LYS A 67 -13.83 -0.27 -21.75
C LYS A 67 -13.68 -0.05 -23.26
N SER A 68 -12.52 -0.33 -23.83
CA SER A 68 -12.30 -0.18 -25.27
C SER A 68 -13.20 -1.08 -26.12
N GLY A 69 -13.69 -2.19 -25.56
CA GLY A 69 -14.45 -3.21 -26.28
C GLY A 69 -13.63 -4.02 -27.27
N ALA A 70 -12.33 -3.75 -27.40
CA ALA A 70 -11.44 -4.48 -28.32
C ALA A 70 -11.26 -5.97 -27.94
N PHE A 71 -11.54 -6.31 -26.69
CA PHE A 71 -11.42 -7.68 -26.16
C PHE A 71 -12.76 -8.09 -25.52
N PRO A 72 -13.78 -8.47 -26.30
CA PRO A 72 -15.05 -8.94 -25.78
C PRO A 72 -14.84 -10.11 -24.83
N GLY A 73 -15.45 -10.08 -23.64
CA GLY A 73 -15.25 -11.10 -22.59
C GLY A 73 -14.10 -10.82 -21.61
N LEU A 74 -13.31 -9.75 -21.81
CA LEU A 74 -12.35 -9.27 -20.80
C LEU A 74 -13.08 -8.53 -19.68
N ALA A 75 -12.83 -8.91 -18.44
CA ALA A 75 -13.45 -8.30 -17.26
C ALA A 75 -12.47 -8.13 -16.08
N LEU A 76 -12.62 -7.05 -15.33
CA LEU A 76 -11.93 -6.86 -14.04
C LEU A 76 -12.58 -7.72 -12.96
N ARG A 77 -11.77 -8.32 -12.09
CA ARG A 77 -12.23 -9.26 -11.04
C ARG A 77 -11.52 -8.99 -9.71
N ASP A 78 -11.75 -7.80 -9.15
CA ASP A 78 -11.10 -7.36 -7.92
C ASP A 78 -11.53 -8.16 -6.67
N GLU A 79 -12.63 -8.91 -6.75
CA GLU A 79 -13.15 -9.78 -5.69
C GLU A 79 -12.39 -11.11 -5.53
N ILE A 80 -11.61 -11.52 -6.52
CA ILE A 80 -10.86 -12.79 -6.48
C ILE A 80 -9.68 -12.69 -5.51
N ARG A 81 -9.61 -13.64 -4.58
CA ARG A 81 -8.52 -13.73 -3.61
C ARG A 81 -7.30 -14.42 -4.23
N VAL A 82 -6.27 -13.65 -4.56
CA VAL A 82 -5.07 -14.19 -5.26
C VAL A 82 -4.06 -14.90 -4.37
N LYS A 83 -4.03 -14.67 -3.06
CA LYS A 83 -3.02 -15.31 -2.19
C LYS A 83 -3.06 -16.85 -2.21
N PRO A 84 -4.22 -17.52 -2.17
CA PRO A 84 -4.28 -18.96 -2.33
C PRO A 84 -3.75 -19.45 -3.70
N ILE A 85 -3.96 -18.65 -4.76
CA ILE A 85 -3.44 -18.96 -6.10
C ILE A 85 -1.92 -18.82 -6.11
N PHE A 86 -1.37 -17.73 -5.56
CA PHE A 86 0.08 -17.51 -5.47
C PHE A 86 0.81 -18.59 -4.67
N ALA A 87 0.18 -19.15 -3.63
CA ALA A 87 0.76 -20.24 -2.87
C ALA A 87 1.01 -21.50 -3.72
N ARG A 88 0.31 -21.64 -4.85
CA ARG A 88 0.38 -22.79 -5.77
C ARG A 88 1.07 -22.47 -7.09
N LEU A 89 1.43 -21.22 -7.36
CA LEU A 89 2.18 -20.85 -8.58
C LEU A 89 3.69 -21.12 -8.41
N PRO A 90 4.38 -21.72 -9.43
CA PRO A 90 5.79 -22.14 -9.31
C PRO A 90 6.75 -21.04 -8.87
N ASP A 91 6.67 -19.86 -9.46
CA ASP A 91 7.59 -18.73 -9.20
C ASP A 91 7.14 -17.82 -8.05
N PHE A 92 5.90 -17.94 -7.60
CA PHE A 92 5.36 -17.13 -6.51
C PHE A 92 5.59 -17.79 -5.16
N SER A 93 5.82 -17.01 -4.14
CA SER A 93 5.94 -17.45 -2.76
C SER A 93 5.35 -16.41 -1.82
N GLN A 94 5.08 -16.81 -0.59
CA GLN A 94 4.64 -15.90 0.46
C GLN A 94 5.73 -15.76 1.51
N GLY A 95 6.02 -14.54 1.93
CA GLY A 95 6.97 -14.28 3.00
C GLY A 95 6.35 -14.36 4.40
N THR A 96 7.18 -14.44 5.42
CA THR A 96 6.77 -14.35 6.84
C THR A 96 6.02 -13.03 7.13
N ASN A 97 6.32 -11.97 6.38
CA ASN A 97 5.59 -10.69 6.42
C ASN A 97 4.21 -10.74 5.74
N THR A 98 3.73 -11.91 5.32
CA THR A 98 2.47 -12.16 4.61
C THR A 98 2.37 -11.51 3.22
N ILE A 99 3.44 -10.94 2.70
CA ILE A 99 3.51 -10.35 1.37
C ILE A 99 3.97 -11.42 0.39
N SER A 100 3.31 -11.48 -0.77
CA SER A 100 3.73 -12.36 -1.86
C SER A 100 4.95 -11.77 -2.57
N TYR A 101 5.86 -12.63 -3.00
CA TYR A 101 7.00 -12.26 -3.82
C TYR A 101 7.20 -13.26 -4.96
N ILE A 102 7.89 -12.82 -5.99
CA ILE A 102 8.23 -13.62 -7.17
C ILE A 102 9.73 -13.79 -7.21
N ARG A 103 10.21 -14.99 -7.49
CA ARG A 103 11.64 -15.27 -7.63
C ARG A 103 12.26 -14.35 -8.69
N GLY A 104 13.33 -13.66 -8.33
CA GLY A 104 14.06 -12.73 -9.20
C GLY A 104 13.43 -11.33 -9.35
N ILE A 105 12.16 -11.13 -8.93
CA ILE A 105 11.48 -9.82 -9.00
C ILE A 105 11.32 -9.20 -7.60
N GLY A 106 11.11 -10.05 -6.58
CA GLY A 106 10.81 -9.60 -5.23
C GLY A 106 9.31 -9.38 -5.00
N SER A 107 8.95 -8.50 -4.05
CA SER A 107 7.56 -8.25 -3.64
C SER A 107 7.02 -6.89 -4.09
N ARG A 108 7.72 -6.18 -4.97
CA ARG A 108 7.36 -4.84 -5.42
C ARG A 108 6.58 -4.86 -6.72
N PHE A 109 5.37 -5.38 -6.64
CA PHE A 109 4.42 -5.39 -7.75
C PHE A 109 2.99 -5.23 -7.23
N HIS A 110 2.15 -4.67 -8.08
CA HIS A 110 0.70 -4.77 -7.99
C HIS A 110 0.23 -5.85 -8.95
N VAL A 111 -0.82 -6.57 -8.59
CA VAL A 111 -1.49 -7.53 -9.47
C VAL A 111 -2.87 -7.02 -9.78
N GLN A 112 -3.13 -6.78 -11.05
CA GLN A 112 -4.46 -6.56 -11.55
C GLN A 112 -5.05 -7.90 -11.99
N ILE A 113 -6.23 -8.19 -11.50
CA ILE A 113 -6.90 -9.46 -11.75
C ILE A 113 -7.94 -9.25 -12.83
N LEU A 114 -7.87 -10.10 -13.87
CA LEU A 114 -8.83 -10.10 -14.97
C LEU A 114 -9.29 -11.53 -15.24
N THR A 115 -10.46 -11.65 -15.85
CA THR A 115 -10.90 -12.87 -16.51
C THR A 115 -11.11 -12.60 -17.99
N TYR A 116 -10.98 -13.64 -18.78
CA TYR A 116 -11.26 -13.57 -20.22
C TYR A 116 -12.06 -14.80 -20.68
N THR A 117 -13.04 -14.56 -21.52
CA THR A 117 -13.85 -15.59 -22.23
C THR A 117 -13.83 -15.23 -23.72
N PRO A 118 -13.48 -16.13 -24.62
CA PRO A 118 -13.21 -17.56 -24.42
C PRO A 118 -11.87 -17.84 -23.75
N ARG A 119 -11.69 -19.09 -23.29
CA ARG A 119 -10.47 -19.55 -22.64
C ARG A 119 -9.24 -19.40 -23.53
N LEU A 120 -8.17 -18.84 -22.94
CA LEU A 120 -6.84 -18.74 -23.55
C LEU A 120 -5.98 -19.95 -23.15
N PRO A 121 -4.95 -20.29 -23.95
CA PRO A 121 -3.91 -21.22 -23.50
C PRO A 121 -3.28 -20.72 -22.18
N ALA A 122 -3.24 -21.60 -21.18
CA ALA A 122 -2.59 -21.29 -19.92
C ALA A 122 -1.06 -21.13 -20.14
N THR A 123 -0.47 -20.12 -19.50
CA THR A 123 0.98 -19.93 -19.49
C THR A 123 1.63 -20.57 -18.29
N GLU A 124 0.86 -20.85 -17.24
CA GLU A 124 1.28 -21.50 -16.00
C GLU A 124 0.17 -22.41 -15.49
N HIS A 125 0.55 -23.42 -14.70
CA HIS A 125 -0.38 -24.34 -14.03
C HIS A 125 -0.17 -24.28 -12.52
N LEU A 126 -1.26 -24.48 -11.77
CA LEU A 126 -1.19 -24.54 -10.33
C LEU A 126 -0.62 -25.89 -9.86
N LEU A 127 0.28 -25.84 -8.90
CA LEU A 127 0.75 -27.03 -8.19
C LEU A 127 -0.41 -27.67 -7.41
N SER A 128 -0.36 -28.98 -7.21
CA SER A 128 -1.38 -29.74 -6.44
C SER A 128 -1.46 -29.26 -4.99
N GLU A 129 -0.34 -28.85 -4.41
CA GLU A 129 -0.21 -28.42 -3.03
C GLU A 129 0.39 -27.01 -2.90
N ASN A 130 0.12 -26.38 -1.77
CA ASN A 130 0.76 -25.11 -1.40
C ASN A 130 2.25 -25.32 -1.13
N LYS A 131 3.07 -24.41 -1.65
CA LYS A 131 4.49 -24.40 -1.33
C LYS A 131 4.74 -23.92 0.09
N PRO A 132 5.77 -24.44 0.77
CA PRO A 132 6.20 -23.91 2.05
C PRO A 132 6.72 -22.46 1.91
N LEU A 133 6.74 -21.74 3.03
CA LEU A 133 7.38 -20.41 3.10
C LEU A 133 8.88 -20.54 2.85
N HIS A 134 9.41 -19.77 1.92
CA HIS A 134 10.85 -19.81 1.56
C HIS A 134 11.72 -18.86 2.39
N CYS A 135 11.23 -18.34 3.52
CA CYS A 135 12.01 -17.46 4.37
C CYS A 135 13.02 -18.20 5.26
N GLY A 136 12.86 -19.52 5.44
CA GLY A 136 13.70 -20.30 6.37
C GLY A 136 13.72 -19.64 7.76
N GLU A 137 14.91 -19.47 8.32
CA GLU A 137 15.14 -18.83 9.61
C GLU A 137 15.25 -17.29 9.54
N CYS A 138 15.03 -16.69 8.37
CA CYS A 138 15.12 -15.24 8.20
C CYS A 138 14.03 -14.51 8.98
N ARG A 139 14.43 -13.59 9.88
CA ARG A 139 13.54 -12.80 10.74
C ARG A 139 13.62 -11.29 10.50
N LYS A 140 14.33 -10.82 9.48
CA LYS A 140 14.58 -9.39 9.24
C LYS A 140 13.33 -8.52 9.23
N CYS A 141 12.24 -8.99 8.61
CA CYS A 141 10.97 -8.25 8.58
C CYS A 141 10.25 -8.23 9.94
N VAL A 142 10.41 -9.27 10.76
CA VAL A 142 9.86 -9.35 12.12
C VAL A 142 10.59 -8.34 13.01
N GLU A 143 11.93 -8.37 13.00
CA GLU A 143 12.79 -7.51 13.83
C GLU A 143 12.67 -6.02 13.47
N ALA A 144 12.49 -5.74 12.18
CA ALA A 144 12.37 -4.36 11.69
C ALA A 144 10.97 -3.75 11.89
N CYS A 145 9.93 -4.54 12.21
CA CYS A 145 8.57 -4.03 12.32
C CYS A 145 8.44 -3.11 13.55
N PRO A 146 8.17 -1.80 13.38
CA PRO A 146 8.20 -0.84 14.49
C PRO A 146 7.05 -1.06 15.50
N THR A 147 6.05 -1.86 15.17
CA THR A 147 4.86 -2.13 15.95
C THR A 147 4.69 -3.61 16.29
N ASN A 148 5.72 -4.43 16.04
CA ASN A 148 5.71 -5.88 16.27
C ASN A 148 4.50 -6.61 15.66
N ALA A 149 4.02 -6.11 14.51
CA ALA A 149 2.87 -6.70 13.82
C ALA A 149 3.14 -8.11 13.25
N LEU A 150 4.38 -8.60 13.31
CA LEU A 150 4.81 -9.91 12.80
C LEU A 150 5.37 -10.81 13.92
N GLU A 151 5.06 -10.49 15.16
CA GLU A 151 5.56 -11.21 16.33
C GLU A 151 5.05 -12.66 16.39
N GLY A 152 5.88 -13.58 16.88
CA GLY A 152 5.49 -14.99 17.06
C GLY A 152 5.18 -15.76 15.78
N GLY A 153 5.56 -15.26 14.60
CA GLY A 153 5.24 -15.89 13.32
C GLY A 153 3.78 -15.69 12.87
N VAL A 154 3.04 -14.85 13.58
CA VAL A 154 1.64 -14.50 13.30
C VAL A 154 1.55 -13.05 12.84
N PHE A 155 0.65 -12.75 11.90
CA PHE A 155 0.37 -11.39 11.48
C PHE A 155 -0.73 -10.78 12.36
N HIS A 156 -0.34 -9.86 13.23
CA HIS A 156 -1.22 -9.05 14.08
C HIS A 156 -1.70 -7.82 13.31
N ARG A 157 -2.84 -7.97 12.64
CA ARG A 157 -3.40 -6.94 11.76
C ARG A 157 -3.64 -5.61 12.50
N GLU A 158 -4.09 -5.68 13.74
CA GLU A 158 -4.40 -4.53 14.62
C GLU A 158 -3.14 -3.73 15.02
N ARG A 159 -1.95 -4.32 14.91
CA ARG A 159 -0.67 -3.64 15.14
C ARG A 159 -0.06 -3.06 13.85
N CYS A 160 -0.57 -3.43 12.67
CA CYS A 160 0.05 -3.03 11.41
C CYS A 160 -0.29 -1.57 11.05
N ILE A 161 0.74 -0.72 10.93
CA ILE A 161 0.59 0.68 10.51
C ILE A 161 -0.21 0.79 9.21
N ARG A 162 0.14 0.00 8.20
CA ARG A 162 -0.57 0.01 6.91
C ARG A 162 -2.06 -0.31 7.06
N ASN A 163 -2.41 -1.21 7.98
CA ASN A 163 -3.82 -1.55 8.20
C ASN A 163 -4.62 -0.33 8.65
N TRP A 164 -4.12 0.44 9.61
CA TRP A 164 -4.80 1.63 10.11
C TRP A 164 -4.95 2.72 9.06
N MET A 165 -3.97 2.89 8.17
CA MET A 165 -4.06 3.80 7.03
C MET A 165 -5.17 3.38 6.05
N MET A 166 -5.48 2.07 5.95
CA MET A 166 -6.48 1.54 5.02
C MET A 166 -7.90 1.50 5.59
N VAL A 167 -8.05 1.15 6.87
CA VAL A 167 -9.39 1.09 7.50
C VAL A 167 -9.89 2.46 7.91
N GLY A 168 -8.99 3.38 8.25
CA GLY A 168 -9.36 4.68 8.83
C GLY A 168 -9.79 4.55 10.30
N GLY A 169 -10.40 5.61 10.84
CA GLY A 169 -10.79 5.67 12.25
C GLY A 169 -9.66 6.17 13.16
N GLU A 170 -9.86 6.02 14.46
CA GLU A 170 -8.89 6.44 15.47
C GLU A 170 -7.77 5.41 15.59
N VAL A 171 -6.55 5.83 15.28
CA VAL A 171 -5.35 4.99 15.40
C VAL A 171 -4.99 4.83 16.87
N PRO A 172 -4.70 3.62 17.38
CA PRO A 172 -4.21 3.42 18.74
C PRO A 172 -2.95 4.24 19.05
N GLU A 173 -2.84 4.73 20.26
CA GLU A 173 -1.79 5.68 20.64
C GLU A 173 -0.39 5.10 20.47
N GLU A 174 -0.18 3.85 20.82
CA GLU A 174 1.09 3.13 20.67
C GLU A 174 1.55 3.02 19.21
N ILE A 175 0.63 3.18 18.25
CA ILE A 175 0.91 3.15 16.81
C ILE A 175 1.15 4.55 16.27
N ARG A 176 0.47 5.59 16.80
CA ARG A 176 0.56 6.97 16.28
C ARG A 176 2.00 7.45 16.17
N ALA A 177 2.79 7.29 17.22
CA ALA A 177 4.20 7.71 17.25
C ALA A 177 5.10 6.93 16.28
N LYS A 178 4.64 5.80 15.74
CA LYS A 178 5.37 4.97 14.76
C LYS A 178 5.00 5.28 13.31
N MET A 179 4.06 6.20 13.08
CA MET A 179 3.63 6.58 11.72
C MET A 179 4.74 7.30 10.96
N GLY A 180 5.56 8.12 11.64
CA GLY A 180 6.60 8.93 11.00
C GLY A 180 6.00 9.88 9.96
N ASN A 181 6.64 10.00 8.80
CA ASN A 181 6.17 10.83 7.69
C ASN A 181 5.30 10.09 6.67
N ARG A 182 4.78 8.90 6.99
CA ARG A 182 4.00 8.05 6.09
C ARG A 182 2.55 8.50 6.02
N LEU A 183 2.17 9.18 4.95
CA LEU A 183 0.78 9.55 4.70
C LEU A 183 -0.05 8.32 4.32
N ILE A 184 0.44 7.50 3.39
CA ILE A 184 -0.23 6.29 2.93
C ILE A 184 0.80 5.18 2.68
N GLY A 185 0.63 4.07 3.39
CA GLY A 185 1.45 2.86 3.23
C GLY A 185 2.64 2.78 4.19
N CYS A 186 3.11 1.57 4.35
CA CYS A 186 4.30 1.24 5.15
C CYS A 186 5.03 0.10 4.44
N ASP A 187 6.32 0.25 4.24
CA ASP A 187 7.17 -0.69 3.51
C ASP A 187 8.35 -1.23 4.32
N VAL A 188 8.38 -0.99 5.65
CA VAL A 188 9.51 -1.39 6.50
C VAL A 188 9.87 -2.87 6.32
N CYS A 189 8.87 -3.75 6.35
CA CYS A 189 9.09 -5.18 6.17
C CYS A 189 9.51 -5.57 4.73
N GLN A 190 9.22 -4.74 3.72
CA GLN A 190 9.68 -4.95 2.34
C GLN A 190 11.10 -4.41 2.12
N ARG A 191 11.47 -3.31 2.79
CA ARG A 191 12.81 -2.69 2.66
C ARG A 191 13.93 -3.60 3.15
N VAL A 192 13.69 -4.31 4.24
CA VAL A 192 14.67 -5.21 4.86
C VAL A 192 14.67 -6.61 4.26
N CYS A 193 13.71 -6.90 3.38
CA CYS A 193 13.58 -8.22 2.78
C CYS A 193 14.68 -8.50 1.75
N PRO A 194 15.47 -9.58 1.90
CA PRO A 194 16.58 -9.87 0.98
C PRO A 194 16.11 -10.27 -0.43
N HIS A 195 14.82 -10.58 -0.60
CA HIS A 195 14.25 -10.84 -1.93
C HIS A 195 13.97 -9.56 -2.73
N ASN A 196 14.06 -8.39 -2.10
CA ASN A 196 13.88 -7.11 -2.75
C ASN A 196 15.23 -6.42 -2.98
N PRO A 197 15.46 -5.78 -4.13
CA PRO A 197 16.61 -4.92 -4.33
C PRO A 197 16.53 -3.70 -3.37
N PRO A 198 17.66 -3.08 -3.01
CA PRO A 198 17.63 -1.86 -2.19
C PRO A 198 16.88 -0.72 -2.90
N PRO A 199 16.34 0.28 -2.15
CA PRO A 199 15.75 1.47 -2.74
C PRO A 199 16.79 2.24 -3.55
N GLN A 200 16.45 2.64 -4.78
CA GLN A 200 17.38 3.32 -5.71
C GLN A 200 16.92 4.74 -6.05
N GLY A 201 15.60 4.96 -6.15
CA GLY A 201 15.03 6.25 -6.54
C GLY A 201 14.79 7.20 -5.37
N GLU A 202 14.76 8.50 -5.66
CA GLU A 202 14.22 9.51 -4.75
C GLU A 202 12.68 9.43 -4.74
N ALA A 203 12.04 9.97 -3.69
CA ALA A 203 10.59 9.95 -3.59
C ALA A 203 9.95 10.73 -4.75
N HIS A 204 9.03 10.11 -5.49
CA HIS A 204 8.33 10.72 -6.62
C HIS A 204 7.46 11.91 -6.20
N LEU A 205 6.93 11.86 -4.98
CA LEU A 205 6.05 12.89 -4.45
C LEU A 205 6.26 13.00 -2.95
N ALA A 206 6.71 14.17 -2.52
CA ALA A 206 6.64 14.61 -1.14
C ALA A 206 5.61 15.74 -1.06
N VAL A 207 4.50 15.52 -0.35
CA VAL A 207 3.46 16.53 -0.18
C VAL A 207 3.79 17.35 1.06
N PRO A 208 3.91 18.70 0.98
CA PRO A 208 4.15 19.52 2.14
C PRO A 208 3.07 19.32 3.19
N LEU A 209 3.46 19.04 4.42
CA LEU A 209 2.53 18.72 5.50
C LEU A 209 1.59 19.89 5.83
N ALA A 210 2.10 21.11 5.73
CA ALA A 210 1.30 22.31 5.92
C ALA A 210 0.15 22.44 4.90
N ASP A 211 0.36 22.03 3.65
CA ASP A 211 -0.68 22.07 2.60
C ASP A 211 -1.77 21.03 2.85
N LEU A 212 -1.39 19.84 3.32
CA LEU A 212 -2.32 18.80 3.74
C LEU A 212 -3.25 19.24 4.88
N LEU A 213 -2.74 20.06 5.81
CA LEU A 213 -3.52 20.59 6.92
C LEU A 213 -4.36 21.82 6.53
N ARG A 214 -3.84 22.71 5.68
CA ARG A 214 -4.52 23.94 5.25
C ARG A 214 -5.63 23.67 4.23
N GLN A 215 -5.37 22.79 3.28
CA GLN A 215 -6.21 22.55 2.10
C GLN A 215 -6.45 21.05 1.89
N PRO A 216 -7.02 20.32 2.88
CA PRO A 216 -7.14 18.86 2.82
C PRO A 216 -8.03 18.36 1.68
N LYS A 217 -9.05 19.13 1.28
CA LYS A 217 -9.95 18.78 0.18
C LYS A 217 -9.26 18.91 -1.16
N GLU A 218 -8.60 20.02 -1.39
CA GLU A 218 -7.85 20.35 -2.62
C GLU A 218 -6.71 19.34 -2.81
N THR A 219 -5.95 19.08 -1.74
CA THR A 219 -4.84 18.11 -1.78
C THR A 219 -5.36 16.69 -2.03
N ALA A 220 -6.44 16.28 -1.36
CA ALA A 220 -7.07 14.99 -1.61
C ALA A 220 -7.55 14.84 -3.06
N LEU A 221 -8.12 15.90 -3.65
CA LEU A 221 -8.54 15.92 -5.05
C LEU A 221 -7.35 15.82 -6.02
N ALA A 222 -6.24 16.51 -5.74
CA ALA A 222 -5.02 16.44 -6.54
C ALA A 222 -4.37 15.05 -6.49
N LEU A 223 -4.42 14.36 -5.35
CA LEU A 223 -3.91 13.00 -5.18
C LEU A 223 -4.80 11.92 -5.82
N ARG A 224 -6.09 12.19 -6.02
CA ARG A 224 -7.07 11.20 -6.48
C ARG A 224 -6.70 10.50 -7.79
N PRO A 225 -6.29 11.20 -8.87
CA PRO A 225 -5.88 10.54 -10.11
C PRO A 225 -4.61 9.70 -9.97
N LEU A 226 -3.81 9.96 -8.93
CA LEU A 226 -2.51 9.31 -8.72
C LEU A 226 -2.60 8.02 -7.91
N ILE A 227 -3.50 7.96 -6.91
CA ILE A 227 -3.57 6.85 -5.95
C ILE A 227 -5.00 6.31 -5.72
N GLY A 228 -5.98 6.85 -6.42
CA GLY A 228 -7.37 6.39 -6.36
C GLY A 228 -8.26 7.08 -5.33
N VAL A 229 -9.58 7.00 -5.57
CA VAL A 229 -10.60 7.72 -4.78
C VAL A 229 -10.69 7.24 -3.32
N ASN A 230 -10.53 5.94 -3.08
CA ASN A 230 -10.71 5.36 -1.74
C ASN A 230 -9.64 5.81 -0.74
N LEU A 231 -8.46 6.18 -1.21
CA LEU A 231 -7.34 6.66 -0.38
C LEU A 231 -7.36 8.18 -0.18
N THR A 232 -8.10 8.89 -1.02
CA THR A 232 -8.14 10.35 -1.07
C THR A 232 -9.45 10.93 -0.54
N LEU A 233 -10.07 10.27 0.43
CA LEU A 233 -11.19 10.82 1.18
C LEU A 233 -10.66 11.95 2.08
N PRO A 234 -11.21 13.19 2.00
CA PRO A 234 -10.63 14.36 2.68
C PRO A 234 -10.40 14.16 4.18
N ASN A 235 -11.38 13.60 4.91
CA ASN A 235 -11.24 13.35 6.35
C ASN A 235 -10.17 12.29 6.66
N ARG A 236 -9.95 11.32 5.77
CA ARG A 236 -8.88 10.32 5.92
C ARG A 236 -7.52 10.98 5.75
N VAL A 237 -7.35 11.77 4.68
CA VAL A 237 -6.11 12.49 4.42
C VAL A 237 -5.81 13.43 5.58
N LEU A 238 -6.79 14.23 6.02
CA LEU A 238 -6.63 15.18 7.13
C LEU A 238 -6.28 14.48 8.46
N SER A 239 -6.97 13.39 8.78
CA SER A 239 -6.71 12.58 9.99
C SER A 239 -5.28 12.03 10.00
N GLN A 240 -4.80 11.51 8.87
CA GLN A 240 -3.41 11.05 8.73
C GLN A 240 -2.42 12.23 8.84
N SER A 241 -2.73 13.38 8.25
CA SER A 241 -1.88 14.57 8.31
C SER A 241 -1.69 15.07 9.74
N CYS A 242 -2.72 14.98 10.60
CA CYS A 242 -2.58 15.27 12.02
C CYS A 242 -1.56 14.36 12.71
N LEU A 243 -1.58 13.05 12.40
CA LEU A 243 -0.60 12.10 12.95
C LEU A 243 0.83 12.43 12.50
N LEU A 244 0.99 12.76 11.23
CA LEU A 244 2.29 13.15 10.68
C LEU A 244 2.81 14.44 11.35
N ALA A 245 1.92 15.41 11.58
CA ALA A 245 2.26 16.66 12.28
C ALA A 245 2.79 16.37 13.70
N GLY A 246 2.12 15.51 14.45
CA GLY A 246 2.59 15.10 15.78
C GLY A 246 3.90 14.31 15.77
N CYS A 247 4.23 13.66 14.65
CA CYS A 247 5.50 12.94 14.47
C CYS A 247 6.64 13.84 13.95
N SER A 248 6.33 14.99 13.36
CA SER A 248 7.32 15.85 12.67
C SER A 248 8.21 16.65 13.63
N GLY A 249 7.70 16.99 14.82
CA GLY A 249 8.34 17.96 15.73
C GLY A 249 8.24 19.41 15.26
N ASP A 250 7.57 19.69 14.14
CA ASP A 250 7.42 21.05 13.60
C ASP A 250 6.32 21.83 14.32
N THR A 251 6.73 22.68 15.26
CA THR A 251 5.82 23.50 16.06
C THR A 251 5.10 24.58 15.25
N SER A 252 5.58 24.91 14.06
CA SER A 252 4.90 25.86 13.15
C SER A 252 3.54 25.36 12.67
N LEU A 253 3.26 24.06 12.82
CA LEU A 253 1.99 23.44 12.46
C LEU A 253 0.90 23.57 13.53
N ILE A 254 1.26 24.01 14.76
CA ILE A 254 0.31 24.18 15.88
C ILE A 254 -0.91 25.03 15.49
N PRO A 255 -0.75 26.20 14.85
CA PRO A 255 -1.91 27.04 14.45
C PRO A 255 -2.86 26.34 13.47
N LEU A 256 -2.36 25.39 12.67
CA LEU A 256 -3.17 24.63 11.72
C LEU A 256 -3.92 23.48 12.39
N LEU A 257 -3.41 22.96 13.49
CA LEU A 257 -4.03 21.87 14.26
C LEU A 257 -5.12 22.36 15.23
N MET A 258 -4.97 23.57 15.78
CA MET A 258 -5.88 24.14 16.78
C MET A 258 -7.37 24.12 16.33
N PRO A 259 -7.74 24.57 15.12
CA PRO A 259 -9.13 24.53 14.67
C PRO A 259 -9.68 23.08 14.54
N LEU A 260 -8.80 22.10 14.36
CA LEU A 260 -9.18 20.70 14.13
C LEU A 260 -9.61 19.97 15.42
N LEU A 261 -9.38 20.56 16.60
CA LEU A 261 -9.88 20.04 17.89
C LEU A 261 -11.39 19.87 17.91
N HIS A 262 -12.11 20.72 17.18
CA HIS A 262 -13.58 20.72 17.09
C HIS A 262 -14.09 20.16 15.75
N HIS A 263 -13.24 19.43 15.02
CA HIS A 263 -13.62 18.85 13.73
C HIS A 263 -14.72 17.77 13.94
N PRO A 264 -15.76 17.72 13.09
CA PRO A 264 -16.89 16.77 13.26
C PRO A 264 -16.50 15.30 13.12
N SER A 265 -15.35 14.99 12.48
CA SER A 265 -14.81 13.63 12.44
C SER A 265 -14.03 13.32 13.70
N PRO A 266 -14.43 12.32 14.53
CA PRO A 266 -13.72 11.94 15.75
C PRO A 266 -12.25 11.61 15.51
N ALA A 267 -11.94 10.89 14.42
CA ALA A 267 -10.55 10.56 14.08
C ALA A 267 -9.69 11.81 13.84
N VAL A 268 -10.25 12.85 13.22
CA VAL A 268 -9.52 14.11 12.99
C VAL A 268 -9.28 14.84 14.30
N SER A 269 -10.33 15.03 15.12
CA SER A 269 -10.20 15.76 16.39
C SER A 269 -9.30 15.05 17.39
N THR A 270 -9.41 13.73 17.52
CA THR A 270 -8.55 12.91 18.40
C THR A 270 -7.08 12.97 17.95
N HIS A 271 -6.81 12.85 16.65
CA HIS A 271 -5.44 12.91 16.13
C HIS A 271 -4.84 14.32 16.20
N ALA A 272 -5.66 15.37 16.02
CA ALA A 272 -5.22 16.75 16.20
C ALA A 272 -4.86 17.05 17.67
N ALA A 273 -5.67 16.59 18.62
CA ALA A 273 -5.38 16.73 20.05
C ALA A 273 -4.06 16.03 20.43
N TRP A 274 -3.89 14.79 19.96
CA TRP A 274 -2.65 14.03 20.19
C TRP A 274 -1.43 14.74 19.57
N ALA A 275 -1.56 15.26 18.35
CA ALA A 275 -0.47 15.98 17.67
C ALA A 275 -0.07 17.25 18.42
N LEU A 276 -1.05 18.01 18.91
CA LEU A 276 -0.81 19.23 19.72
C LEU A 276 -0.07 18.91 21.01
N SER A 277 -0.51 17.88 21.77
CA SER A 277 0.20 17.42 22.98
C SER A 277 1.66 17.10 22.69
N ARG A 278 1.92 16.33 21.64
CA ARG A 278 3.29 15.94 21.24
C ARG A 278 4.17 17.15 20.88
N LEU A 279 3.63 18.11 20.15
CA LEU A 279 4.38 19.31 19.74
C LEU A 279 4.63 20.25 20.90
N GLN A 280 3.69 20.38 21.87
CA GLN A 280 3.83 21.20 23.06
C GLN A 280 4.81 20.61 24.09
N GLU A 281 4.82 19.28 24.28
CA GLU A 281 5.81 18.61 25.10
C GLU A 281 7.23 18.86 24.59
N GLY A 282 7.44 18.87 23.26
CA GLY A 282 8.72 19.21 22.64
C GLY A 282 9.18 20.64 22.95
N ILE A 283 8.26 21.61 23.04
CA ILE A 283 8.58 22.99 23.41
C ILE A 283 9.02 23.07 24.88
N SER A 284 8.32 22.40 25.80
CA SER A 284 8.65 22.42 27.23
C SER A 284 10.05 21.86 27.46
N PHE A 285 10.42 20.77 26.80
CA PHE A 285 11.76 20.19 26.90
C PHE A 285 12.87 21.13 26.42
N LEU A 286 12.63 21.89 25.34
CA LEU A 286 13.61 22.84 24.79
C LEU A 286 13.73 24.12 25.65
N SER A 287 12.71 24.48 26.44
CA SER A 287 12.76 25.65 27.34
C SER A 287 13.46 25.36 28.68
N GLU A 288 13.72 24.12 28.99
CA GLU A 288 14.43 23.66 30.21
C GLU A 288 15.93 23.39 29.96
N LEU A 289 16.41 23.50 28.71
CA LEU A 289 17.81 23.41 28.28
C LEU A 289 18.43 24.80 28.10
#